data_73c7032e2d50596633f705d16fe81938
#
_entry.id   73c7032e2d50596633f705d16fe81938
#
_cell.length_a   1.000
_cell.length_b   1.000
_cell.length_c   1.000
_cell.angle_alpha   90.00
_cell.angle_beta   90.00
_cell.angle_gamma   90.00
#
_symmetry.space_group_name_H-M   'P 1'
#
loop_
_entity.id
_entity.type
_entity.pdbx_description
1 polymer ?
#
loop_
_entity_poly.entity_id
_entity_poly.type
_entity_poly.pdbx_seq_one_letter_code
_entity_poly.pdbx_strand_id
1 'polypeptide(L)'
;MRKEHDSLGIQSVPQSAYYGIHTVRARGNFPAVSSVNDRELVKNFLRVKLACARANQKAGRWDDERVPLAIVKACQDLLAHFEEYEDEFAIPAIQGGAGTSTNMNVNEVVAKDR
;
A
#
# COMPACT_ATOMS: atom_id res chain seq x y z
N MET A 1 10.78 11.75 12.25
CA MET A 1 10.40 11.63 10.85
C MET A 1 11.52 10.98 10.06
N ARG A 2 11.22 10.05 9.19
CA ARG A 2 12.20 9.52 8.25
C ARG A 2 12.12 10.25 6.92
N LYS A 3 13.23 10.29 6.20
CA LYS A 3 13.27 10.89 4.86
C LYS A 3 13.27 9.77 3.82
N GLU A 4 12.40 9.91 2.83
CA GLU A 4 12.36 9.03 1.66
C GLU A 4 12.53 9.87 0.41
N HIS A 5 12.97 9.26 -0.67
CA HIS A 5 13.17 9.97 -1.93
C HIS A 5 12.58 9.19 -3.10
N ASP A 6 12.21 9.94 -4.12
CA ASP A 6 11.78 9.43 -5.41
C ASP A 6 12.35 10.34 -6.51
N SER A 7 11.88 10.16 -7.75
CA SER A 7 12.36 10.98 -8.87
C SER A 7 12.04 12.48 -8.73
N LEU A 8 11.13 12.86 -7.85
CA LEU A 8 10.74 14.24 -7.61
C LEU A 8 11.49 14.90 -6.46
N GLY A 9 12.24 14.13 -5.69
CA GLY A 9 13.05 14.65 -4.59
C GLY A 9 12.75 13.96 -3.26
N ILE A 10 13.10 14.66 -2.17
CA ILE A 10 13.00 14.13 -0.81
C ILE A 10 11.72 14.62 -0.13
N GLN A 11 11.08 13.73 0.61
CA GLN A 11 9.93 14.05 1.46
C GLN A 11 10.12 13.44 2.85
N SER A 12 9.57 14.14 3.84
CA SER A 12 9.51 13.61 5.20
C SER A 12 8.27 12.73 5.37
N VAL A 13 8.46 11.56 5.95
CA VAL A 13 7.39 10.60 6.22
C VAL A 13 7.41 10.31 7.72
N PRO A 14 6.25 10.25 8.41
CA PRO A 14 6.23 9.92 9.83
C PRO A 14 6.96 8.61 10.10
N GLN A 15 7.77 8.57 11.16
CA GLN A 15 8.59 7.40 11.46
C GLN A 15 7.76 6.13 11.65
N SER A 16 6.59 6.28 12.24
CA SER A 16 5.68 5.15 12.55
C SER A 16 4.78 4.75 11.37
N ALA A 17 4.73 5.56 10.31
CA ALA A 17 3.82 5.29 9.18
C ALA A 17 4.25 4.06 8.40
N TYR A 18 3.28 3.25 8.01
CA TYR A 18 3.49 2.13 7.09
C TYR A 18 3.48 2.62 5.63
N TYR A 19 2.69 3.66 5.33
CA TYR A 19 2.75 4.27 4.00
C TYR A 19 4.09 4.98 3.78
N GLY A 20 4.38 5.26 2.51
CA GLY A 20 5.64 5.87 2.13
C GLY A 20 5.46 7.19 1.38
N ILE A 21 6.53 7.58 0.69
CA ILE A 21 6.61 8.85 -0.03
C ILE A 21 5.51 9.02 -1.08
N HIS A 22 5.14 7.94 -1.79
CA HIS A 22 4.11 8.03 -2.82
C HIS A 22 2.76 8.44 -2.21
N THR A 23 2.40 7.85 -1.09
CA THR A 23 1.17 8.20 -0.36
C THR A 23 1.20 9.64 0.13
N VAL A 24 2.34 10.10 0.67
CA VAL A 24 2.50 11.50 1.12
C VAL A 24 2.24 12.46 -0.03
N ARG A 25 2.82 12.21 -1.20
CA ARG A 25 2.59 13.06 -2.38
C ARG A 25 1.15 13.03 -2.85
N ALA A 26 0.54 11.84 -2.87
CA ALA A 26 -0.85 11.69 -3.30
C ALA A 26 -1.80 12.47 -2.39
N ARG A 27 -1.59 12.45 -1.09
CA ARG A 27 -2.39 13.23 -0.14
C ARG A 27 -2.28 14.73 -0.40
N GLY A 28 -1.13 15.20 -0.81
CA GLY A 28 -0.91 16.59 -1.18
C GLY A 28 -1.53 16.96 -2.53
N ASN A 29 -1.51 16.03 -3.48
CA ASN A 29 -2.05 16.24 -4.84
C ASN A 29 -3.57 16.24 -4.90
N PHE A 30 -4.22 15.50 -4.00
CA PHE A 30 -5.68 15.36 -3.98
C PHE A 30 -6.23 15.89 -2.66
N PRO A 31 -6.35 17.22 -2.52
CA PRO A 31 -6.85 17.82 -1.28
C PRO A 31 -8.23 17.31 -0.95
N ALA A 32 -8.47 17.10 0.33
CA ALA A 32 -9.62 16.38 0.84
C ALA A 32 -10.93 17.17 0.69
N VAL A 33 -11.55 17.03 -0.46
CA VAL A 33 -12.94 17.42 -0.69
C VAL A 33 -13.85 16.20 -0.72
N SER A 34 -13.29 15.01 -0.52
CA SER A 34 -14.01 13.75 -0.52
C SER A 34 -13.58 12.87 0.64
N SER A 35 -14.35 11.80 0.90
CA SER A 35 -13.95 10.75 1.82
C SER A 35 -12.76 9.97 1.28
N VAL A 36 -12.11 9.19 2.14
CA VAL A 36 -11.11 8.20 1.73
C VAL A 36 -11.78 7.04 1.01
N ASN A 37 -10.98 6.19 0.37
CA ASN A 37 -11.48 4.98 -0.29
C ASN A 37 -12.30 4.10 0.67
N ASP A 38 -13.32 3.45 0.11
CA ASP A 38 -14.10 2.47 0.84
C ASP A 38 -13.21 1.35 1.37
N ARG A 39 -13.44 0.94 2.62
CA ARG A 39 -12.63 -0.09 3.28
C ARG A 39 -12.68 -1.43 2.55
N GLU A 40 -13.83 -1.80 1.99
CA GLU A 40 -13.96 -3.06 1.24
C GLU A 40 -13.15 -3.02 -0.05
N LEU A 41 -13.07 -1.86 -0.70
CA LEU A 41 -12.21 -1.70 -1.86
C LEU A 41 -10.75 -1.94 -1.49
N VAL A 42 -10.28 -1.33 -0.41
CA VAL A 42 -8.90 -1.49 0.07
C VAL A 42 -8.62 -2.96 0.44
N LYS A 43 -9.54 -3.59 1.14
CA LYS A 43 -9.41 -5.03 1.47
C LYS A 43 -9.30 -5.89 0.21
N ASN A 44 -10.07 -5.55 -0.83
CA ASN A 44 -9.99 -6.28 -2.09
C ASN A 44 -8.67 -6.06 -2.81
N PHE A 45 -8.07 -4.86 -2.72
CA PHE A 45 -6.70 -4.65 -3.20
C PHE A 45 -5.73 -5.60 -2.51
N LEU A 46 -5.83 -5.74 -1.19
CA LEU A 46 -4.99 -6.67 -0.42
C LEU A 46 -5.19 -8.12 -0.86
N ARG A 47 -6.45 -8.52 -1.09
CA ARG A 47 -6.78 -9.88 -1.57
C ARG A 47 -6.20 -10.15 -2.95
N VAL A 48 -6.27 -9.18 -3.85
CA VAL A 48 -5.69 -9.30 -5.20
C VAL A 48 -4.17 -9.43 -5.12
N LYS A 49 -3.52 -8.62 -4.30
CA LYS A 49 -2.07 -8.70 -4.16
C LYS A 49 -1.63 -10.02 -3.53
N LEU A 50 -2.38 -10.54 -2.58
CA LEU A 50 -2.13 -11.86 -2.01
C LEU A 50 -2.26 -12.96 -3.07
N ALA A 51 -3.31 -12.91 -3.89
CA ALA A 51 -3.52 -13.86 -4.96
C ALA A 51 -2.42 -13.78 -6.02
N CYS A 52 -1.99 -12.58 -6.38
CA CYS A 52 -0.89 -12.36 -7.32
C CYS A 52 0.42 -12.93 -6.78
N ALA A 53 0.72 -12.71 -5.50
CA ALA A 53 1.93 -13.25 -4.89
C ALA A 53 1.94 -14.78 -4.92
N ARG A 54 0.81 -15.42 -4.61
CA ARG A 54 0.66 -16.88 -4.68
C ARG A 54 0.79 -17.41 -6.10
N ALA A 55 0.15 -16.75 -7.06
CA ALA A 55 0.22 -17.15 -8.47
C ALA A 55 1.65 -17.04 -9.00
N ASN A 56 2.34 -15.95 -8.70
CA ASN A 56 3.72 -15.75 -9.13
C ASN A 56 4.67 -16.75 -8.46
N GLN A 57 4.41 -17.11 -7.21
CA GLN A 57 5.17 -18.13 -6.51
C GLN A 57 5.03 -19.49 -7.23
N LYS A 58 3.79 -19.90 -7.56
CA LYS A 58 3.54 -21.15 -8.29
C LYS A 58 4.17 -21.14 -9.68
N ALA A 59 4.19 -19.97 -10.33
CA ALA A 59 4.80 -19.83 -11.66
C ALA A 59 6.33 -19.73 -11.64
N GLY A 60 6.95 -19.74 -10.45
CA GLY A 60 8.41 -19.66 -10.31
C GLY A 60 8.98 -18.31 -10.69
N ARG A 61 8.22 -17.23 -10.49
CA ARG A 61 8.63 -15.86 -10.88
C ARG A 61 9.62 -15.23 -9.92
N TRP A 62 9.80 -15.79 -8.73
CA TRP A 62 10.64 -15.22 -7.69
C TRP A 62 11.93 -16.03 -7.55
N ASP A 63 13.08 -15.34 -7.61
CA ASP A 63 14.38 -15.97 -7.37
C ASP A 63 14.56 -16.32 -5.90
N ASP A 64 14.01 -15.48 -5.00
CA ASP A 64 14.05 -15.71 -3.56
C ASP A 64 12.64 -16.02 -3.04
N GLU A 65 12.43 -17.27 -2.64
CA GLU A 65 11.16 -17.77 -2.16
C GLU A 65 10.67 -17.04 -0.88
N ARG A 66 11.55 -16.40 -0.15
CA ARG A 66 11.18 -15.65 1.06
C ARG A 66 10.35 -14.42 0.74
N VAL A 67 10.52 -13.83 -0.46
CA VAL A 67 9.80 -12.61 -0.84
C VAL A 67 8.31 -12.86 -1.01
N PRO A 68 7.85 -13.83 -1.84
CA PRO A 68 6.41 -14.07 -1.97
C PRO A 68 5.77 -14.54 -0.67
N LEU A 69 6.48 -15.33 0.15
CA LEU A 69 5.98 -15.74 1.46
C LEU A 69 5.77 -14.54 2.38
N ALA A 70 6.71 -13.59 2.38
CA ALA A 70 6.59 -12.37 3.18
C ALA A 70 5.41 -11.50 2.72
N ILE A 71 5.19 -11.38 1.41
CA ILE A 71 4.08 -10.62 0.85
C ILE A 71 2.74 -11.25 1.25
N VAL A 72 2.62 -12.58 1.11
CA VAL A 72 1.40 -13.30 1.51
C VAL A 72 1.11 -13.08 2.99
N LYS A 73 2.13 -13.22 3.82
CA LYS A 73 2.01 -13.06 5.27
C LYS A 73 1.59 -11.64 5.65
N ALA A 74 2.18 -10.63 5.02
CA ALA A 74 1.83 -9.23 5.25
C ALA A 74 0.38 -8.97 4.85
N CYS A 75 -0.06 -9.43 3.69
CA CYS A 75 -1.44 -9.26 3.25
C CYS A 75 -2.44 -9.94 4.20
N GLN A 76 -2.11 -11.13 4.68
CA GLN A 76 -2.96 -11.84 5.64
C GLN A 76 -3.06 -11.10 6.97
N ASP A 77 -1.94 -10.57 7.48
CA ASP A 77 -1.91 -9.79 8.70
C ASP A 77 -2.74 -8.52 8.57
N LEU A 78 -2.55 -7.76 7.49
CA LEU A 78 -3.28 -6.53 7.23
C LEU A 78 -4.79 -6.78 7.09
N LEU A 79 -5.18 -7.89 6.47
CA LEU A 79 -6.60 -8.26 6.35
C LEU A 79 -7.19 -8.68 7.70
N ALA A 80 -6.45 -9.47 8.49
CA ALA A 80 -6.92 -9.96 9.77
C ALA A 80 -7.07 -8.85 10.81
N HIS A 81 -6.22 -7.82 10.74
CA HIS A 81 -6.18 -6.71 11.69
C HIS A 81 -6.44 -5.37 11.00
N PHE A 82 -7.31 -5.37 10.00
CA PHE A 82 -7.51 -4.20 9.12
C PHE A 82 -7.83 -2.93 9.90
N GLU A 83 -8.63 -3.02 10.94
CA GLU A 83 -9.02 -1.85 11.73
C GLU A 83 -7.84 -1.14 12.39
N GLU A 84 -6.80 -1.89 12.76
CA GLU A 84 -5.58 -1.32 13.34
C GLU A 84 -4.74 -0.57 12.31
N TYR A 85 -4.85 -0.93 11.03
CA TYR A 85 -4.06 -0.35 9.94
C TYR A 85 -4.86 0.58 9.03
N GLU A 86 -6.14 0.77 9.29
CA GLU A 86 -7.05 1.48 8.39
C GLU A 86 -6.55 2.88 8.02
N ASP A 87 -6.01 3.61 8.98
CA ASP A 87 -5.51 4.97 8.76
C ASP A 87 -4.29 5.02 7.83
N GLU A 88 -3.57 3.93 7.68
CA GLU A 88 -2.44 3.83 6.76
C GLU A 88 -2.89 3.86 5.30
N PHE A 89 -4.16 3.55 5.04
CA PHE A 89 -4.77 3.54 3.71
C PHE A 89 -5.60 4.80 3.42
N ALA A 90 -5.41 5.87 4.18
CA ALA A 90 -6.20 7.10 4.06
C ALA A 90 -5.76 7.92 2.82
N ILE A 91 -6.21 7.48 1.66
CA ILE A 91 -6.05 8.17 0.37
C ILE A 91 -7.41 8.70 -0.08
N PRO A 92 -7.49 9.95 -0.58
CA PRO A 92 -8.76 10.47 -1.11
C PRO A 92 -9.36 9.57 -2.18
N ALA A 93 -10.66 9.33 -2.09
CA ALA A 93 -11.38 8.49 -3.05
C ALA A 93 -11.44 9.14 -4.43
N ILE A 94 -11.54 10.47 -4.47
CA ILE A 94 -11.50 11.21 -5.74
C ILE A 94 -10.05 11.50 -6.08
N GLN A 95 -9.57 10.85 -7.13
CA GLN A 95 -8.19 11.01 -7.59
C GLN A 95 -8.17 10.88 -9.12
N GLY A 96 -7.24 11.59 -9.74
CA GLY A 96 -7.06 11.53 -11.20
C GLY A 96 -6.43 10.21 -11.63
N GLY A 97 -6.73 9.79 -12.85
CA GLY A 97 -6.11 8.61 -13.45
C GLY A 97 -6.84 7.31 -13.14
N ALA A 98 -6.13 6.20 -13.26
CA ALA A 98 -6.67 4.84 -13.18
C ALA A 98 -6.54 4.20 -11.79
N GLY A 99 -6.44 5.00 -10.73
CA GLY A 99 -6.35 4.49 -9.37
C GLY A 99 -4.93 4.13 -8.93
N THR A 100 -3.92 4.65 -9.59
CA THR A 100 -2.52 4.37 -9.28
C THR A 100 -2.18 4.76 -7.84
N SER A 101 -2.68 5.90 -7.34
CA SER A 101 -2.39 6.35 -5.98
C SER A 101 -2.88 5.35 -4.93
N THR A 102 -4.07 4.79 -5.11
CA THR A 102 -4.59 3.73 -4.24
C THR A 102 -3.71 2.47 -4.32
N ASN A 103 -3.38 2.04 -5.53
CA ASN A 103 -2.54 0.87 -5.72
C ASN A 103 -1.16 1.03 -5.04
N MET A 104 -0.52 2.16 -5.23
CA MET A 104 0.81 2.42 -4.65
C MET A 104 0.75 2.56 -3.14
N ASN A 105 -0.31 3.15 -2.59
CA ASN A 105 -0.52 3.20 -1.15
C ASN A 105 -0.56 1.77 -0.56
N VAL A 106 -1.34 0.89 -1.16
CA VAL A 106 -1.41 -0.51 -0.70
C VAL A 106 -0.05 -1.19 -0.82
N ASN A 107 0.66 -0.99 -1.92
CA ASN A 107 2.00 -1.54 -2.11
C ASN A 107 2.96 -1.10 -1.00
N GLU A 108 2.96 0.20 -0.66
CA GLU A 108 3.84 0.75 0.37
C GLU A 108 3.53 0.15 1.74
N VAL A 109 2.25 0.04 2.09
CA VAL A 109 1.84 -0.52 3.39
C VAL A 109 2.23 -2.00 3.49
N VAL A 110 1.98 -2.78 2.44
CA VAL A 110 2.37 -4.20 2.40
C VAL A 110 3.89 -4.35 2.53
N ALA A 111 4.64 -3.52 1.82
CA ALA A 111 6.10 -3.57 1.87
C ALA A 111 6.65 -3.25 3.26
N LYS A 112 5.99 -2.37 3.99
CA LYS A 112 6.41 -1.99 5.34
C LYS A 112 6.05 -3.06 6.38
N ASP A 113 4.92 -3.74 6.20
CA ASP A 113 4.45 -4.76 7.14
C ASP A 113 5.25 -6.06 7.07
N ARG A 114 5.80 -6.41 5.92
CA ARG A 114 6.57 -7.64 5.71
C ARG A 114 7.90 -7.69 6.46
#